data_f36f603cba3ff045209cc7a8075e128a
#
_entry.id   f36f603cba3ff045209cc7a8075e128a
#
_cell.length_a   1.000
_cell.length_b   1.000
_cell.length_c   1.000
_cell.angle_alpha   90.00
_cell.angle_beta   90.00
_cell.angle_gamma   90.00
#
_symmetry.space_group_name_H-M   'P 1'
#
loop_
_entity.id
_entity.type
_entity.pdbx_description
1 polymer ?
#
loop_
_entity_poly.entity_id
_entity_poly.type
_entity_poly.pdbx_seq_one_letter_code
_entity_poly.pdbx_strand_id
1 'polypeptide(L)'
;MTYLPRQLVCERLRIGERQSYRIVGSSYGGRISSDEVVSVLNRARRAIQEPLTFVPSDLLTADEAVAAFSESRITLCELRAWTRRVKNVAPHFRLNSHTIRFSRSRLEEWLAARSKVRRRS
;
A
#
# COMPACT_ATOMS: atom_id res chain seq x y z
N MET A 1 5.09 -21.99 4.86
CA MET A 1 5.92 -20.77 5.00
C MET A 1 6.81 -20.64 3.78
N THR A 2 6.74 -19.52 3.08
CA THR A 2 7.52 -19.25 1.88
C THR A 2 8.55 -18.17 2.16
N TYR A 3 9.77 -18.37 1.69
CA TYR A 3 10.83 -17.36 1.79
C TYR A 3 10.99 -16.66 0.47
N LEU A 4 11.01 -15.32 0.52
CA LEU A 4 11.13 -14.47 -0.66
C LEU A 4 12.51 -13.83 -0.70
N PRO A 5 13.13 -13.72 -1.89
CA PRO A 5 14.35 -12.91 -2.02
C PRO A 5 14.09 -11.48 -1.60
N ARG A 6 15.04 -10.85 -0.90
CA ARG A 6 14.88 -9.45 -0.46
C ARG A 6 14.58 -8.52 -1.63
N GLN A 7 15.20 -8.75 -2.78
CA GLN A 7 14.96 -7.96 -3.97
C GLN A 7 13.49 -8.00 -4.40
N LEU A 8 12.85 -9.18 -4.34
CA LEU A 8 11.43 -9.33 -4.67
C LEU A 8 10.56 -8.57 -3.69
N VAL A 9 10.88 -8.63 -2.40
CA VAL A 9 10.16 -7.88 -1.36
C VAL A 9 10.26 -6.38 -1.62
N CYS A 10 11.44 -5.89 -1.94
CA CYS A 10 11.63 -4.48 -2.29
C CYS A 10 10.79 -4.07 -3.50
N GLU A 11 10.73 -4.91 -4.53
CA GLU A 11 9.90 -4.66 -5.72
C GLU A 11 8.41 -4.63 -5.37
N ARG A 12 7.95 -5.61 -4.58
CA ARG A 12 6.55 -5.72 -4.18
C ARG A 12 6.09 -4.55 -3.33
N LEU A 13 6.92 -4.12 -2.39
CA LEU A 13 6.62 -3.00 -1.48
C LEU A 13 7.01 -1.63 -2.07
N ARG A 14 7.65 -1.63 -3.23
CA ARG A 14 8.13 -0.40 -3.88
C ARG A 14 9.05 0.41 -2.96
N ILE A 15 10.00 -0.27 -2.33
CA ILE A 15 10.96 0.35 -1.41
C ILE A 15 12.38 -0.01 -1.82
N GLY A 16 13.34 0.82 -1.38
CA GLY A 16 14.75 0.55 -1.57
C GLY A 16 15.26 -0.49 -0.59
N GLU A 17 16.44 -1.02 -0.87
CA GLU A 17 17.06 -2.04 -0.03
C GLU A 17 17.26 -1.58 1.42
N ARG A 18 17.75 -0.36 1.62
CA ARG A 18 17.95 0.20 2.96
C ARG A 18 16.64 0.29 3.75
N GLN A 19 15.58 0.75 3.09
CA GLN A 19 14.26 0.81 3.72
C GLN A 19 13.74 -0.57 4.08
N SER A 20 14.03 -1.58 3.26
CA SER A 20 13.57 -2.94 3.53
C SER A 20 14.12 -3.48 4.86
N TYR A 21 15.36 -3.14 5.20
CA TYR A 21 15.93 -3.54 6.49
C TYR A 21 15.25 -2.86 7.67
N ARG A 22 14.81 -1.62 7.51
CA ARG A 22 14.11 -0.87 8.56
C ARG A 22 12.67 -1.32 8.72
N ILE A 23 12.00 -1.66 7.63
CA ILE A 23 10.57 -1.98 7.62
C ILE A 23 10.33 -3.45 7.93
N VAL A 24 11.07 -4.34 7.29
CA VAL A 24 10.86 -5.79 7.39
C VAL A 24 11.89 -6.46 8.30
N GLY A 25 13.00 -5.80 8.57
CA GLY A 25 14.06 -6.32 9.43
C GLY A 25 15.08 -7.17 8.70
N SER A 26 15.86 -7.91 9.48
CA SER A 26 16.93 -8.76 8.97
C SER A 26 16.38 -10.04 8.37
N SER A 27 17.13 -10.59 7.40
CA SER A 27 16.76 -11.79 6.70
C SER A 27 17.80 -12.91 6.91
N TYR A 28 17.37 -14.14 6.70
CA TYR A 28 18.26 -15.30 6.67
C TYR A 28 18.74 -15.52 5.24
N GLY A 29 20.05 -15.41 5.01
CA GLY A 29 20.63 -15.67 3.69
C GLY A 29 20.07 -14.81 2.55
N GLY A 30 19.68 -13.57 2.82
CA GLY A 30 19.11 -12.68 1.82
C GLY A 30 17.64 -12.96 1.50
N ARG A 31 16.98 -13.81 2.27
CA ARG A 31 15.56 -14.15 2.07
C ARG A 31 14.74 -13.74 3.29
N ILE A 32 13.51 -13.35 3.03
CA ILE A 32 12.57 -12.91 4.06
C ILE A 32 11.35 -13.82 4.02
N SER A 33 10.86 -14.23 5.20
CA SER A 33 9.63 -15.01 5.29
C SER A 33 8.44 -14.18 4.77
N SER A 34 7.62 -14.81 3.92
CA SER A 34 6.39 -14.17 3.45
C SER A 34 5.46 -13.81 4.61
N ASP A 35 5.45 -14.62 5.67
CA ASP A 35 4.65 -14.35 6.86
C ASP A 35 5.09 -13.07 7.58
N GLU A 36 6.39 -12.79 7.61
CA GLU A 36 6.89 -11.53 8.18
C GLU A 36 6.45 -10.34 7.36
N VAL A 37 6.50 -10.44 6.02
CA VAL A 37 6.07 -9.35 5.13
C VAL A 37 4.57 -9.10 5.32
N VAL A 38 3.77 -10.16 5.35
CA VAL A 38 2.32 -10.06 5.60
C VAL A 38 2.05 -9.44 6.95
N SER A 39 2.78 -9.82 7.98
CA SER A 39 2.64 -9.27 9.32
C SER A 39 2.93 -7.77 9.36
N VAL A 40 4.00 -7.34 8.69
CA VAL A 40 4.35 -5.91 8.58
C VAL A 40 3.23 -5.14 7.88
N LEU A 41 2.72 -5.65 6.77
CA LEU A 41 1.64 -5.01 6.01
C LEU A 41 0.35 -4.94 6.82
N ASN A 42 0.04 -5.99 7.59
CA ASN A 42 -1.15 -5.99 8.43
C ASN A 42 -1.07 -4.96 9.56
N ARG A 43 0.12 -4.71 10.09
CA ARG A 43 0.32 -3.64 11.07
C ARG A 43 0.26 -2.26 10.40
N ALA A 44 0.64 -2.17 9.14
CA ALA A 44 0.68 -0.93 8.38
C ALA A 44 -0.66 -0.55 7.75
N ARG A 45 -1.60 -1.49 7.62
CA ARG A 45 -2.87 -1.25 6.94
C ARG A 45 -3.70 -0.18 7.63
N ARG A 46 -4.29 0.69 6.80
CA ARG A 46 -5.19 1.78 7.25
C ARG A 46 -6.41 1.77 6.34
N ALA A 47 -7.60 1.84 6.93
CA ALA A 47 -8.87 1.80 6.22
C ALA A 47 -9.06 0.51 5.40
N ILE A 48 -8.41 -0.57 5.82
CA ILE A 48 -8.54 -1.91 5.27
C ILE A 48 -8.96 -2.81 6.42
N GLN A 49 -10.18 -3.31 6.38
CA GLN A 49 -10.75 -4.07 7.49
C GLN A 49 -10.22 -5.50 7.57
N GLU A 50 -10.08 -6.15 6.42
CA GLU A 50 -9.64 -7.53 6.37
C GLU A 50 -8.12 -7.64 6.41
N PRO A 51 -7.56 -8.52 7.26
CA PRO A 51 -6.12 -8.76 7.25
C PRO A 51 -5.69 -9.47 5.97
N LEU A 52 -4.47 -9.17 5.53
CA LEU A 52 -3.87 -9.84 4.39
C LEU A 52 -3.46 -11.26 4.74
N THR A 53 -3.57 -12.16 3.77
CA THR A 53 -3.12 -13.54 3.88
C THR A 53 -1.93 -13.84 2.97
N PHE A 54 -1.62 -12.93 2.07
CA PHE A 54 -0.50 -13.05 1.13
C PHE A 54 0.09 -11.68 0.84
N VAL A 55 1.28 -11.64 0.26
CA VAL A 55 1.94 -10.39 -0.12
C VAL A 55 1.32 -9.87 -1.42
N PRO A 56 0.71 -8.67 -1.41
CA PRO A 56 0.10 -8.13 -2.64
C PRO A 56 1.13 -7.87 -3.73
N SER A 57 0.71 -8.00 -4.97
CA SER A 57 1.54 -7.69 -6.14
C SER A 57 1.16 -6.37 -6.82
N ASP A 58 0.15 -5.68 -6.29
CA ASP A 58 -0.42 -4.47 -6.89
C ASP A 58 -0.15 -3.19 -6.09
N LEU A 59 0.86 -3.19 -5.24
CA LEU A 59 1.21 -2.01 -4.45
C LEU A 59 1.83 -0.92 -5.31
N LEU A 60 1.41 0.31 -5.07
CA LEU A 60 1.84 1.50 -5.80
C LEU A 60 2.33 2.57 -4.83
N THR A 61 3.31 3.34 -5.26
CA THR A 61 3.64 4.60 -4.58
C THR A 61 2.53 5.62 -4.85
N ALA A 62 2.52 6.74 -4.13
CA ALA A 62 1.53 7.79 -4.37
C ALA A 62 1.64 8.33 -5.82
N ASP A 63 2.84 8.53 -6.31
CA ASP A 63 3.07 9.00 -7.68
C ASP A 63 2.56 7.98 -8.72
N GLU A 64 2.83 6.71 -8.49
CA GLU A 64 2.35 5.63 -9.37
C GLU A 64 0.82 5.54 -9.34
N ALA A 65 0.21 5.73 -8.17
CA ALA A 65 -1.24 5.71 -8.03
C ALA A 65 -1.89 6.86 -8.81
N VAL A 66 -1.34 8.06 -8.73
CA VAL A 66 -1.82 9.21 -9.50
C VAL A 66 -1.75 8.92 -10.99
N ALA A 67 -0.65 8.34 -11.46
CA ALA A 67 -0.48 7.98 -12.86
C ALA A 67 -1.47 6.88 -13.30
N ALA A 68 -1.68 5.87 -12.45
CA ALA A 68 -2.58 4.76 -12.74
C ALA A 68 -4.04 5.20 -12.85
N PHE A 69 -4.44 6.24 -12.11
CA PHE A 69 -5.80 6.77 -12.10
C PHE A 69 -5.88 8.15 -12.74
N SER A 70 -5.12 8.37 -13.80
CA SER A 70 -5.07 9.65 -14.53
C SER A 70 -6.44 10.09 -15.06
N GLU A 71 -7.29 9.15 -15.43
CA GLU A 71 -8.65 9.44 -15.90
C GLU A 71 -9.53 10.06 -14.82
N SER A 72 -9.26 9.76 -13.56
CA SER A 72 -9.98 10.31 -12.41
C SER A 72 -9.49 11.71 -12.02
N ARG A 73 -8.43 12.20 -12.66
CA ARG A 73 -7.86 13.54 -12.45
C ARG A 73 -7.51 13.83 -10.99
N ILE A 74 -7.10 12.82 -10.25
CA ILE A 74 -6.66 13.01 -8.87
C ILE A 74 -5.24 13.59 -8.85
N THR A 75 -4.99 14.48 -7.89
CA THR A 75 -3.67 15.06 -7.69
C THR A 75 -2.96 14.32 -6.56
N LEU A 76 -1.64 14.44 -6.53
CA LEU A 76 -0.84 13.88 -5.45
C LEU A 76 -1.24 14.49 -4.10
N CYS A 77 -1.53 15.79 -4.09
CA CYS A 77 -1.97 16.50 -2.89
C CYS A 77 -3.28 15.94 -2.36
N GLU A 78 -4.27 15.72 -3.24
CA GLU A 78 -5.55 15.13 -2.87
C GLU A 78 -5.38 13.72 -2.32
N LEU A 79 -4.60 12.89 -3.02
CA LEU A 79 -4.37 11.51 -2.59
C LEU A 79 -3.74 11.44 -1.20
N ARG A 80 -2.75 12.27 -0.94
CA ARG A 80 -2.12 12.35 0.38
C ARG A 80 -3.09 12.86 1.45
N ALA A 81 -3.92 13.85 1.12
CA ALA A 81 -4.94 14.37 2.03
C ALA A 81 -5.93 13.28 2.44
N TRP A 82 -6.32 12.42 1.50
CA TRP A 82 -7.28 11.33 1.77
C TRP A 82 -6.72 10.29 2.73
N THR A 83 -5.42 10.17 2.89
CA THR A 83 -4.81 9.26 3.85
C THR A 83 -4.70 9.85 5.26
N ARG A 84 -4.90 11.17 5.40
CA ARG A 84 -4.79 11.88 6.67
C ARG A 84 -6.12 12.23 7.31
N ARG A 85 -7.22 11.88 6.66
CA ARG A 85 -8.57 12.17 7.17
C ARG A 85 -8.91 11.29 8.35
N VAL A 86 -9.87 11.75 9.16
CA VAL A 86 -10.44 10.96 10.25
C VAL A 86 -11.57 10.07 9.72
N LYS A 87 -12.33 10.56 8.75
CA LYS A 87 -13.42 9.82 8.11
C LYS A 87 -13.17 9.70 6.61
N ASN A 88 -13.68 8.63 6.01
CA ASN A 88 -13.54 8.36 4.57
C ASN A 88 -12.07 8.35 4.14
N VAL A 89 -11.26 7.61 4.89
CA VAL A 89 -9.84 7.48 4.62
C VAL A 89 -9.64 6.54 3.43
N ALA A 90 -8.78 6.93 2.48
CA ALA A 90 -8.41 6.05 1.38
C ALA A 90 -7.64 4.84 1.91
N PRO A 91 -7.92 3.62 1.43
CA PRO A 91 -7.20 2.43 1.89
C PRO A 91 -5.73 2.49 1.48
N HIS A 92 -4.86 2.28 2.45
CA HIS A 92 -3.41 2.37 2.22
C HIS A 92 -2.64 1.59 3.28
N PHE A 93 -1.34 1.45 3.04
CA PHE A 93 -0.40 0.88 4.00
C PHE A 93 0.60 1.96 4.38
N ARG A 94 0.67 2.28 5.66
CA ARG A 94 1.65 3.23 6.19
C ARG A 94 2.82 2.46 6.77
N LEU A 95 3.86 2.30 5.97
CA LEU A 95 5.03 1.52 6.36
C LEU A 95 5.91 2.25 7.38
N ASN A 96 5.96 3.57 7.28
CA ASN A 96 6.54 4.44 8.31
C ASN A 96 5.93 5.84 8.14
N SER A 97 6.38 6.83 8.93
CA SER A 97 5.80 8.17 8.92
C SER A 97 5.82 8.87 7.55
N HIS A 98 6.71 8.47 6.66
CA HIS A 98 6.88 9.10 5.35
C HIS A 98 6.63 8.16 4.16
N THR A 99 6.40 6.88 4.43
CA THR A 99 6.30 5.86 3.37
C THR A 99 4.90 5.27 3.35
N ILE A 100 4.13 5.60 2.32
CA ILE A 100 2.76 5.14 2.12
C ILE A 100 2.70 4.35 0.82
N ARG A 101 1.93 3.24 0.82
CA ARG A 101 1.69 2.43 -0.39
C ARG A 101 0.21 2.17 -0.54
N PHE A 102 -0.25 2.11 -1.78
CA PHE A 102 -1.65 1.86 -2.12
C PHE A 102 -1.77 0.53 -2.85
N SER A 103 -2.80 -0.25 -2.51
CA SER A 103 -3.19 -1.39 -3.34
C SER A 103 -4.06 -0.86 -4.46
N ARG A 104 -3.68 -1.12 -5.71
CA ARG A 104 -4.40 -0.62 -6.88
C ARG A 104 -5.86 -1.05 -6.87
N SER A 105 -6.12 -2.32 -6.61
CA SER A 105 -7.48 -2.86 -6.60
C SER A 105 -8.34 -2.24 -5.50
N ARG A 106 -7.79 -2.06 -4.30
CA ARG A 106 -8.53 -1.47 -3.18
C ARG A 106 -8.79 0.01 -3.40
N LEU A 107 -7.81 0.74 -3.94
CA LEU A 107 -7.98 2.15 -4.25
C LEU A 107 -9.01 2.34 -5.37
N GLU A 108 -8.99 1.48 -6.37
CA GLU A 108 -9.96 1.50 -7.45
C GLU A 108 -11.39 1.33 -6.93
N GLU A 109 -11.62 0.35 -6.05
CA GLU A 109 -12.92 0.13 -5.42
C GLU A 109 -13.36 1.35 -4.60
N TRP A 110 -12.45 1.93 -3.85
CA TRP A 110 -12.74 3.10 -3.02
C TRP A 110 -13.13 4.31 -3.88
N LEU A 111 -12.40 4.54 -4.96
CA LEU A 111 -12.71 5.63 -5.90
C LEU A 111 -14.05 5.41 -6.60
N ALA A 112 -14.34 4.18 -6.99
CA ALA A 112 -15.62 3.83 -7.62
C ALA A 112 -16.80 4.06 -6.68
N ALA A 113 -16.68 3.65 -5.41
CA ALA A 113 -17.71 3.86 -4.39
C ALA A 113 -17.94 5.36 -4.14
N ARG A 114 -16.86 6.14 -4.08
CA ARG A 114 -16.91 7.58 -3.90
C ARG A 114 -17.61 8.28 -5.09
N SER A 115 -17.32 7.83 -6.30
CA SER A 115 -17.94 8.35 -7.52
C SER A 115 -19.45 8.11 -7.53
N LYS A 116 -19.90 6.92 -7.10
CA LYS A 116 -21.33 6.59 -6.99
C LYS A 116 -22.04 7.49 -5.98
N VAL A 117 -21.43 7.77 -4.85
CA VAL A 117 -21.98 8.67 -3.83
C VAL A 117 -22.16 10.07 -4.39
N ARG A 118 -21.17 10.57 -5.15
CA ARG A 118 -21.23 11.88 -5.79
C ARG A 118 -22.36 12.00 -6.80
N ARG A 119 -22.65 10.90 -7.54
CA ARG A 119 -23.71 10.88 -8.56
C ARG A 119 -25.12 10.93 -7.95
N ARG A 120 -25.25 10.52 -6.69
CA ARG A 120 -26.55 10.52 -5.98
C ARG A 120 -26.87 11.84 -5.31
N SER A 121 -25.87 12.67 -5.11
CA SER A 121 -26.04 14.00 -4.55
C SER A 121 -26.11 15.05 -5.67
#